data_dc08f79b598d3b62c72341284d743d8f
#
_entry.id   dc08f79b598d3b62c72341284d743d8f
#
_cell.length_a   1.000
_cell.length_b   1.000
_cell.length_c   1.000
_cell.angle_alpha   90.00
_cell.angle_beta   90.00
_cell.angle_gamma   90.00
#
_symmetry.space_group_name_H-M   'P 1'
#
loop_
_entity.id
_entity.type
_entity.pdbx_description
1 polymer ?
#
loop_
_entity_poly.entity_id
_entity_poly.type
_entity_poly.pdbx_seq_one_letter_code
_entity_poly.pdbx_strand_id
1 'polypeptide(L)'
;MVIVAVDSMLVRRLVHRYADFWLDLRCQGDGYIALDYRMDSVEVTKLTPLDSASASCQLPGAIESGNIQFGHLLAGAHGSQWVIQFLRIISGEAKASLPAPQTANISFGTLGRFELNPTIIDPRTEIQPRLHDEETIESLVRSGDFDSLPIRETLAHYATQKDWQNLWNLADLLRREVSVLFDSEDKVWVDVGTSGQVRLAPPEGAIIPFKLWIHTHPWDAYWSSTDLDSLLLFSGILNEAIVLGNDHFKRTIHSQEKAPTPLKLGSALENWTDEELTYYDQQEVIVDGS
;
A
#
# COMPACT_ATOMS: atom_id res chain seq x y z
N MET A 1 -22.10 32.71 -6.70
CA MET A 1 -21.29 31.58 -6.25
C MET A 1 -20.74 31.88 -4.87
N VAL A 2 -20.83 30.92 -3.93
CA VAL A 2 -20.29 31.01 -2.57
C VAL A 2 -19.43 29.78 -2.27
N ILE A 3 -18.23 29.99 -1.69
CA ILE A 3 -17.39 28.91 -1.17
C ILE A 3 -17.43 29.01 0.35
N VAL A 4 -17.72 27.88 0.99
CA VAL A 4 -17.84 27.78 2.45
C VAL A 4 -16.69 26.92 2.97
N ALA A 5 -15.88 27.52 3.83
CA ALA A 5 -14.76 26.85 4.51
C ALA A 5 -14.69 27.33 5.97
N VAL A 6 -15.83 27.35 6.65
CA VAL A 6 -15.99 27.83 8.04
C VAL A 6 -16.40 26.69 8.96
N ASP A 7 -16.15 26.78 10.24
CA ASP A 7 -16.48 25.71 11.20
C ASP A 7 -17.98 25.69 11.59
N SER A 8 -18.69 26.80 11.41
CA SER A 8 -20.09 26.92 11.83
C SER A 8 -21.04 26.14 10.92
N MET A 9 -21.68 25.09 11.44
CA MET A 9 -22.70 24.33 10.72
C MET A 9 -23.96 25.19 10.40
N LEU A 10 -24.28 26.16 11.24
CA LEU A 10 -25.38 27.10 10.98
C LEU A 10 -25.08 27.93 9.73
N VAL A 11 -23.88 28.49 9.61
CA VAL A 11 -23.47 29.27 8.43
C VAL A 11 -23.48 28.40 7.18
N ARG A 12 -23.00 27.15 7.25
CA ARG A 12 -23.07 26.20 6.14
C ARG A 12 -24.51 25.98 5.67
N ARG A 13 -25.44 25.70 6.60
CA ARG A 13 -26.87 25.53 6.26
C ARG A 13 -27.51 26.77 5.66
N LEU A 14 -27.16 27.96 6.13
CA LEU A 14 -27.64 29.21 5.54
C LEU A 14 -27.18 29.34 4.08
N VAL A 15 -25.91 29.05 3.79
CA VAL A 15 -25.41 29.09 2.42
C VAL A 15 -26.09 28.03 1.55
N HIS A 16 -26.24 26.78 2.01
CA HIS A 16 -26.93 25.74 1.26
C HIS A 16 -28.38 26.10 0.92
N ARG A 17 -29.02 26.87 1.77
CA ARG A 17 -30.43 27.28 1.58
C ARG A 17 -30.59 28.48 0.67
N TYR A 18 -29.69 29.46 0.73
CA TYR A 18 -29.88 30.76 0.11
C TYR A 18 -28.97 31.06 -1.08
N ALA A 19 -27.91 30.28 -1.29
CA ALA A 19 -27.01 30.45 -2.43
C ALA A 19 -27.37 29.48 -3.58
N ASP A 20 -27.57 30.05 -4.80
CA ASP A 20 -27.86 29.22 -5.98
C ASP A 20 -26.68 28.28 -6.36
N PHE A 21 -25.47 28.80 -6.22
CA PHE A 21 -24.24 28.04 -6.52
C PHE A 21 -23.30 28.10 -5.32
N TRP A 22 -23.03 26.97 -4.73
CA TRP A 22 -22.17 26.88 -3.58
C TRP A 22 -21.27 25.63 -3.61
N LEU A 23 -20.12 25.74 -2.96
CA LEU A 23 -19.19 24.67 -2.64
C LEU A 23 -18.90 24.71 -1.14
N ASP A 24 -19.09 23.61 -0.44
CA ASP A 24 -18.81 23.45 0.99
C ASP A 24 -17.63 22.50 1.19
N LEU A 25 -16.52 23.06 1.66
CA LEU A 25 -15.29 22.33 1.93
C LEU A 25 -15.13 22.11 3.44
N ARG A 26 -14.81 20.88 3.80
CA ARG A 26 -14.55 20.47 5.19
C ARG A 26 -13.33 19.60 5.23
N CYS A 27 -12.54 19.72 6.29
CA CYS A 27 -11.38 18.87 6.52
C CYS A 27 -11.26 18.55 8.00
N GLN A 28 -10.74 17.36 8.27
CA GLN A 28 -10.35 16.94 9.60
C GLN A 28 -9.24 15.89 9.47
N GLY A 29 -8.10 16.15 10.10
CA GLY A 29 -6.94 15.28 9.96
C GLY A 29 -6.46 15.21 8.51
N ASP A 30 -6.26 14.00 8.01
CA ASP A 30 -5.82 13.74 6.63
C ASP A 30 -6.98 13.65 5.63
N GLY A 31 -8.21 13.80 6.10
CA GLY A 31 -9.40 13.66 5.27
C GLY A 31 -10.07 14.97 4.94
N TYR A 32 -10.88 14.97 3.88
CA TYR A 32 -11.72 16.09 3.51
C TYR A 32 -13.06 15.65 2.90
N ILE A 33 -14.03 16.54 2.93
CA ILE A 33 -15.33 16.41 2.27
C ILE A 33 -15.53 17.66 1.42
N ALA A 34 -16.12 17.48 0.23
CA ALA A 34 -16.48 18.55 -0.68
C ALA A 34 -17.93 18.33 -1.17
N LEU A 35 -18.85 19.11 -0.67
CA LEU A 35 -20.26 19.09 -1.06
C LEU A 35 -20.55 20.28 -1.97
N ASP A 36 -21.46 20.13 -2.92
CA ASP A 36 -21.87 21.26 -3.75
C ASP A 36 -23.37 21.27 -4.07
N TYR A 37 -23.82 22.34 -4.67
CA TYR A 37 -25.23 22.65 -4.98
C TYR A 37 -25.93 21.59 -5.86
N ARG A 38 -25.21 20.67 -6.49
CA ARG A 38 -25.77 19.61 -7.34
C ARG A 38 -26.29 18.42 -6.55
N MET A 39 -25.92 18.33 -5.25
CA MET A 39 -26.31 17.23 -4.39
C MET A 39 -27.76 17.31 -3.96
N ASP A 40 -28.34 16.17 -3.62
CA ASP A 40 -29.67 16.09 -3.02
C ASP A 40 -29.71 16.83 -1.67
N SER A 41 -30.73 17.67 -1.47
CA SER A 41 -30.87 18.53 -0.28
C SER A 41 -31.05 17.76 1.02
N VAL A 42 -31.63 16.54 0.96
CA VAL A 42 -31.79 15.66 2.13
C VAL A 42 -30.43 15.08 2.53
N GLU A 43 -29.63 14.67 1.56
CA GLU A 43 -28.29 14.16 1.79
C GLU A 43 -27.36 15.24 2.38
N VAL A 44 -27.36 16.44 1.80
CA VAL A 44 -26.63 17.60 2.31
C VAL A 44 -27.02 17.92 3.75
N THR A 45 -28.34 17.87 4.05
CA THR A 45 -28.85 18.13 5.40
C THR A 45 -28.36 17.08 6.41
N LYS A 46 -28.36 15.80 6.05
CA LYS A 46 -27.83 14.71 6.88
C LYS A 46 -26.34 14.90 7.17
N LEU A 47 -25.59 15.34 6.18
CA LEU A 47 -24.14 15.59 6.31
C LEU A 47 -23.83 16.91 7.05
N THR A 48 -24.84 17.73 7.39
CA THR A 48 -24.65 19.02 8.07
C THR A 48 -25.51 19.13 9.34
N PRO A 49 -25.28 18.27 10.35
CA PRO A 49 -26.02 18.31 11.62
C PRO A 49 -25.67 19.59 12.41
N LEU A 50 -26.69 20.24 13.02
CA LEU A 50 -26.48 21.51 13.74
C LEU A 50 -25.75 21.37 15.08
N ASP A 51 -25.80 20.19 15.66
CA ASP A 51 -25.26 19.83 16.97
C ASP A 51 -23.81 19.33 16.91
N SER A 52 -23.21 19.33 15.73
CA SER A 52 -21.79 18.97 15.61
C SER A 52 -20.92 20.04 16.29
N ALA A 53 -20.05 19.59 17.16
CA ALA A 53 -19.01 20.44 17.71
C ALA A 53 -18.10 20.97 16.60
N SER A 54 -17.62 22.19 16.74
CA SER A 54 -16.55 22.73 15.88
C SER A 54 -15.31 21.84 16.00
N ALA A 55 -14.81 21.37 14.87
CA ALA A 55 -13.63 20.50 14.82
C ALA A 55 -12.44 21.24 14.21
N SER A 56 -11.26 21.05 14.80
CA SER A 56 -10.01 21.55 14.22
C SER A 56 -9.67 20.82 12.94
N CYS A 57 -8.98 21.49 12.01
CA CYS A 57 -8.40 20.87 10.83
C CYS A 57 -7.32 19.82 11.18
N GLN A 58 -6.70 19.94 12.35
CA GLN A 58 -5.75 18.98 12.89
C GLN A 58 -6.42 18.13 13.98
N LEU A 59 -6.13 16.84 14.04
CA LEU A 59 -6.55 16.00 15.16
C LEU A 59 -5.83 16.40 16.45
N PRO A 60 -6.45 16.17 17.62
CA PRO A 60 -5.81 16.47 18.90
C PRO A 60 -4.44 15.80 19.01
N GLY A 61 -3.43 16.55 19.46
CA GLY A 61 -2.05 16.07 19.62
C GLY A 61 -1.22 16.01 18.32
N ALA A 62 -1.79 16.31 17.17
CA ALA A 62 -1.07 16.26 15.88
C ALA A 62 0.06 17.31 15.81
N ILE A 63 -0.20 18.52 16.28
CA ILE A 63 0.78 19.62 16.28
C ILE A 63 1.89 19.35 17.29
N GLU A 64 1.53 18.93 18.49
CA GLU A 64 2.47 18.66 19.59
C GLU A 64 3.41 17.48 19.26
N SER A 65 2.90 16.50 18.52
CA SER A 65 3.71 15.34 18.09
C SER A 65 4.49 15.59 16.79
N GLY A 66 4.31 16.76 16.15
CA GLY A 66 4.91 17.07 14.85
C GLY A 66 4.24 16.35 13.67
N ASN A 67 3.13 15.63 13.89
CA ASN A 67 2.39 14.88 12.87
C ASN A 67 1.35 15.76 12.18
N ILE A 68 1.79 16.77 11.46
CA ILE A 68 0.91 17.70 10.75
C ILE A 68 0.14 16.97 9.66
N GLN A 69 -1.18 17.15 9.66
CA GLN A 69 -2.10 16.49 8.73
C GLN A 69 -2.50 17.43 7.59
N PHE A 70 -2.71 16.88 6.39
CA PHE A 70 -2.83 17.65 5.14
C PHE A 70 -4.23 17.67 4.52
N GLY A 71 -5.27 17.22 5.22
CA GLY A 71 -6.64 17.23 4.72
C GLY A 71 -7.12 18.59 4.23
N HIS A 72 -6.66 19.68 4.87
CA HIS A 72 -6.95 21.06 4.45
C HIS A 72 -6.35 21.41 3.08
N LEU A 73 -5.17 20.89 2.74
CA LEU A 73 -4.55 21.09 1.42
C LEU A 73 -5.33 20.34 0.34
N LEU A 74 -5.81 19.13 0.63
CA LEU A 74 -6.64 18.34 -0.27
C LEU A 74 -7.98 19.03 -0.54
N ALA A 75 -8.63 19.54 0.51
CA ALA A 75 -9.84 20.36 0.37
C ALA A 75 -9.59 21.62 -0.49
N GLY A 76 -8.47 22.31 -0.26
CA GLY A 76 -8.07 23.48 -1.03
C GLY A 76 -7.81 23.16 -2.50
N ALA A 77 -7.14 22.04 -2.79
CA ALA A 77 -6.87 21.59 -4.16
C ALA A 77 -8.18 21.26 -4.90
N HIS A 78 -9.09 20.48 -4.28
CA HIS A 78 -10.41 20.20 -4.83
C HIS A 78 -11.21 21.49 -5.08
N GLY A 79 -11.24 22.40 -4.11
CA GLY A 79 -11.91 23.67 -4.22
C GLY A 79 -11.37 24.55 -5.36
N SER A 80 -10.07 24.62 -5.51
CA SER A 80 -9.42 25.37 -6.58
C SER A 80 -9.80 24.82 -7.96
N GLN A 81 -9.77 23.49 -8.12
CA GLN A 81 -10.21 22.85 -9.36
C GLN A 81 -11.70 23.13 -9.63
N TRP A 82 -12.54 23.00 -8.62
CA TRP A 82 -13.97 23.27 -8.74
C TRP A 82 -14.24 24.71 -9.21
N VAL A 83 -13.58 25.71 -8.62
CA VAL A 83 -13.72 27.12 -8.99
C VAL A 83 -13.30 27.36 -10.42
N ILE A 84 -12.14 26.85 -10.84
CA ILE A 84 -11.65 27.02 -12.21
C ILE A 84 -12.65 26.41 -13.20
N GLN A 85 -13.12 25.19 -12.94
CA GLN A 85 -14.11 24.56 -13.82
C GLN A 85 -15.45 25.30 -13.83
N PHE A 86 -15.91 25.80 -12.69
CA PHE A 86 -17.12 26.62 -12.61
C PHE A 86 -17.00 27.89 -13.47
N LEU A 87 -15.90 28.61 -13.37
CA LEU A 87 -15.65 29.80 -14.19
C LEU A 87 -15.61 29.48 -15.69
N ARG A 88 -15.03 28.36 -16.08
CA ARG A 88 -15.01 27.87 -17.47
C ARG A 88 -16.41 27.56 -17.97
N ILE A 89 -17.26 26.94 -17.15
CA ILE A 89 -18.67 26.63 -17.48
C ILE A 89 -19.47 27.92 -17.72
N ILE A 90 -19.37 28.88 -16.81
CA ILE A 90 -20.10 30.15 -16.98
C ILE A 90 -19.57 30.99 -18.13
N SER A 91 -18.34 30.77 -18.55
CA SER A 91 -17.78 31.39 -19.76
C SER A 91 -18.18 30.64 -21.05
N GLY A 92 -19.02 29.63 -20.97
CA GLY A 92 -19.54 28.89 -22.13
C GLY A 92 -18.63 27.84 -22.72
N GLU A 93 -17.60 27.37 -21.97
CA GLU A 93 -16.68 26.36 -22.46
C GLU A 93 -17.31 24.96 -22.44
N ALA A 94 -17.60 24.40 -23.61
CA ALA A 94 -18.40 23.17 -23.78
C ALA A 94 -17.78 21.90 -23.16
N LYS A 95 -16.46 21.86 -22.91
CA LYS A 95 -15.75 20.71 -22.34
C LYS A 95 -15.48 20.84 -20.84
N ALA A 96 -15.86 21.96 -20.24
CA ALA A 96 -15.67 22.18 -18.81
C ALA A 96 -16.71 21.39 -18.00
N SER A 97 -16.28 20.74 -16.93
CA SER A 97 -17.17 20.02 -15.99
C SER A 97 -16.66 20.17 -14.57
N LEU A 98 -17.58 20.26 -13.61
CA LEU A 98 -17.22 20.31 -12.19
C LEU A 98 -16.74 18.93 -11.71
N PRO A 99 -15.75 18.89 -10.80
CA PRO A 99 -15.38 17.66 -10.09
C PRO A 99 -16.62 17.07 -9.41
N ALA A 100 -16.62 15.76 -9.22
CA ALA A 100 -17.67 15.10 -8.45
C ALA A 100 -17.62 15.54 -6.97
N PRO A 101 -18.77 15.71 -6.30
CA PRO A 101 -18.81 15.92 -4.86
C PRO A 101 -18.11 14.76 -4.14
N GLN A 102 -17.43 15.09 -3.04
CA GLN A 102 -16.75 14.12 -2.19
C GLN A 102 -17.49 14.01 -0.87
N THR A 103 -18.32 12.97 -0.72
CA THR A 103 -19.22 12.79 0.44
C THR A 103 -18.63 11.91 1.53
N ALA A 104 -17.62 11.08 1.20
CA ALA A 104 -16.90 10.28 2.17
C ALA A 104 -15.57 10.96 2.51
N ASN A 105 -15.17 10.85 3.79
CA ASN A 105 -13.88 11.31 4.23
C ASN A 105 -12.79 10.43 3.61
N ILE A 106 -12.01 10.96 2.66
CA ILE A 106 -10.86 10.27 2.10
C ILE A 106 -9.68 10.54 3.03
N SER A 107 -9.23 9.51 3.72
CA SER A 107 -7.98 9.54 4.45
C SER A 107 -6.88 8.92 3.58
N PHE A 108 -5.86 9.70 3.27
CA PHE A 108 -4.66 9.21 2.59
C PHE A 108 -3.67 8.68 3.62
N GLY A 109 -4.06 7.64 4.33
CA GLY A 109 -3.23 7.05 5.35
C GLY A 109 -2.92 8.01 6.51
N THR A 110 -2.95 7.54 7.69
CA THR A 110 -2.45 8.30 8.83
C THR A 110 -0.93 8.41 8.70
N LEU A 111 -0.47 9.50 8.09
CA LEU A 111 0.93 9.94 8.29
C LEU A 111 1.20 10.28 9.75
N GLY A 112 0.44 9.75 10.69
CA GLY A 112 0.45 10.42 11.91
C GLY A 112 0.41 9.63 13.19
N ARG A 113 0.52 8.34 13.18
CA ARG A 113 0.64 7.58 14.42
C ARG A 113 1.61 6.41 14.27
N PHE A 114 2.75 6.68 13.71
CA PHE A 114 3.90 5.89 14.06
C PHE A 114 4.44 6.49 15.36
N GLU A 115 3.94 6.03 16.51
CA GLU A 115 4.81 6.01 17.66
C GLU A 115 5.99 5.17 17.20
N LEU A 116 7.08 5.84 16.89
CA LEU A 116 8.39 5.19 16.84
C LEU A 116 8.66 4.72 18.27
N ASN A 117 8.04 3.61 18.62
CA ASN A 117 8.49 2.88 19.80
C ASN A 117 9.92 2.47 19.44
N PRO A 118 10.95 2.97 20.16
CA PRO A 118 12.34 2.64 19.85
C PRO A 118 12.65 1.14 20.01
N THR A 119 11.67 0.35 20.41
CA THR A 119 11.70 -1.13 20.41
C THR A 119 10.99 -1.75 19.20
N ILE A 120 10.34 -0.98 18.34
CA ILE A 120 9.92 -1.49 17.04
C ILE A 120 11.16 -1.50 16.18
N ILE A 121 11.70 -2.69 15.95
CA ILE A 121 12.67 -2.95 14.90
C ILE A 121 12.04 -2.41 13.63
N ASP A 122 12.71 -1.42 13.00
CA ASP A 122 12.27 -0.92 11.69
C ASP A 122 12.05 -2.17 10.80
N PRO A 123 10.84 -2.41 10.27
CA PRO A 123 10.62 -3.53 9.35
C PRO A 123 11.57 -3.53 8.18
N ARG A 124 12.29 -2.45 7.99
CA ARG A 124 13.31 -2.24 6.98
C ARG A 124 14.73 -2.48 7.48
N THR A 125 14.93 -3.04 8.67
CA THR A 125 16.27 -3.42 9.12
C THR A 125 16.67 -4.72 8.44
N GLU A 126 17.91 -4.80 7.96
CA GLU A 126 18.51 -6.04 7.49
C GLU A 126 18.29 -7.16 8.52
N ILE A 127 17.79 -8.29 8.06
CA ILE A 127 17.48 -9.43 8.90
C ILE A 127 18.63 -10.43 8.83
N GLN A 128 19.15 -10.86 9.98
CA GLN A 128 20.11 -11.94 10.04
C GLN A 128 19.36 -13.29 10.03
N PRO A 129 19.57 -14.14 9.02
CA PRO A 129 18.87 -15.42 8.93
C PRO A 129 19.17 -16.32 10.13
N ARG A 130 18.11 -16.72 10.86
CA ARG A 130 18.23 -17.60 12.02
C ARG A 130 16.98 -18.45 12.17
N LEU A 131 17.17 -19.77 12.33
CA LEU A 131 16.07 -20.67 12.64
C LEU A 131 15.74 -20.62 14.14
N HIS A 132 14.50 -20.35 14.46
CA HIS A 132 13.95 -20.47 15.81
C HIS A 132 13.15 -21.75 15.96
N ASP A 133 13.02 -22.21 17.19
CA ASP A 133 12.25 -23.42 17.50
C ASP A 133 10.75 -23.19 17.30
N GLU A 134 10.03 -24.27 17.02
CA GLU A 134 8.62 -24.26 16.69
C GLU A 134 7.77 -23.71 17.84
N GLU A 135 8.13 -24.01 19.10
CA GLU A 135 7.40 -23.54 20.29
C GLU A 135 7.44 -22.01 20.41
N THR A 136 8.62 -21.42 20.14
CA THR A 136 8.79 -19.96 20.09
C THR A 136 7.90 -19.33 19.02
N ILE A 137 7.94 -19.88 17.78
CA ILE A 137 7.15 -19.36 16.67
C ILE A 137 5.64 -19.48 16.95
N GLU A 138 5.18 -20.64 17.39
CA GLU A 138 3.76 -20.83 17.71
C GLU A 138 3.27 -19.92 18.84
N SER A 139 4.10 -19.66 19.85
CA SER A 139 3.79 -18.73 20.93
C SER A 139 3.55 -17.31 20.41
N LEU A 140 4.41 -16.83 19.51
CA LEU A 140 4.31 -15.53 18.87
C LEU A 140 3.06 -15.44 17.98
N VAL A 141 2.77 -16.50 17.21
CA VAL A 141 1.54 -16.57 16.40
C VAL A 141 0.28 -16.53 17.29
N ARG A 142 0.24 -17.27 18.39
CA ARG A 142 -0.89 -17.25 19.33
C ARG A 142 -1.08 -15.90 20.01
N SER A 143 0.00 -15.15 20.26
CA SER A 143 -0.08 -13.80 20.82
C SER A 143 -0.45 -12.74 19.80
N GLY A 144 -0.47 -13.07 18.49
CA GLY A 144 -0.74 -12.13 17.41
C GLY A 144 0.46 -11.26 17.03
N ASP A 145 1.66 -11.59 17.47
CA ASP A 145 2.89 -10.87 17.17
C ASP A 145 3.54 -11.40 15.88
N PHE A 146 2.81 -11.26 14.77
CA PHE A 146 3.16 -11.83 13.47
C PHE A 146 4.40 -11.22 12.81
N ASP A 147 4.83 -10.05 13.27
CA ASP A 147 5.91 -9.27 12.66
C ASP A 147 7.14 -9.14 13.59
N SER A 148 7.23 -10.06 14.56
CA SER A 148 8.34 -10.11 15.51
C SER A 148 9.66 -10.54 14.86
N LEU A 149 10.78 -10.15 15.49
CA LEU A 149 12.11 -10.48 14.98
C LEU A 149 12.33 -12.00 14.79
N PRO A 150 11.96 -12.91 15.73
CA PRO A 150 12.15 -14.34 15.52
C PRO A 150 11.39 -14.89 14.30
N ILE A 151 10.18 -14.38 14.02
CA ILE A 151 9.43 -14.78 12.82
C ILE A 151 10.16 -14.33 11.56
N ARG A 152 10.60 -13.07 11.49
CA ARG A 152 11.36 -12.56 10.34
C ARG A 152 12.69 -13.28 10.13
N GLU A 153 13.43 -13.54 11.20
CA GLU A 153 14.69 -14.29 11.15
C GLU A 153 14.49 -15.72 10.61
N THR A 154 13.39 -16.39 11.02
CA THR A 154 13.05 -17.73 10.54
C THR A 154 12.63 -17.72 9.07
N LEU A 155 11.83 -16.71 8.64
CA LEU A 155 11.48 -16.52 7.23
C LEU A 155 12.74 -16.26 6.37
N ALA A 156 13.64 -15.39 6.84
CA ALA A 156 14.90 -15.12 6.19
C ALA A 156 15.78 -16.38 6.10
N HIS A 157 15.78 -17.19 7.15
CA HIS A 157 16.51 -18.48 7.16
C HIS A 157 15.99 -19.41 6.07
N TYR A 158 14.68 -19.66 6.01
CA TYR A 158 14.11 -20.52 4.96
C TYR A 158 14.40 -19.98 3.55
N ALA A 159 14.26 -18.66 3.37
CA ALA A 159 14.55 -18.02 2.09
C ALA A 159 16.02 -18.21 1.68
N THR A 160 16.96 -18.04 2.60
CA THR A 160 18.41 -18.20 2.35
C THR A 160 18.76 -19.66 2.03
N GLN A 161 18.08 -20.62 2.65
CA GLN A 161 18.26 -22.05 2.36
C GLN A 161 17.50 -22.50 1.11
N LYS A 162 16.73 -21.63 0.46
CA LYS A 162 15.80 -21.95 -0.63
C LYS A 162 14.77 -23.02 -0.24
N ASP A 163 14.44 -23.08 1.04
CA ASP A 163 13.43 -23.97 1.59
C ASP A 163 12.04 -23.32 1.43
N TRP A 164 11.56 -23.33 0.18
CA TRP A 164 10.33 -22.65 -0.22
C TRP A 164 9.11 -23.23 0.48
N GLN A 165 9.07 -24.53 0.70
CA GLN A 165 7.96 -25.19 1.37
C GLN A 165 7.80 -24.71 2.81
N ASN A 166 8.89 -24.66 3.58
CA ASN A 166 8.82 -24.21 4.97
C ASN A 166 8.63 -22.70 5.07
N LEU A 167 9.13 -21.92 4.11
CA LEU A 167 8.83 -20.50 4.03
C LEU A 167 7.32 -20.28 3.82
N TRP A 168 6.72 -21.00 2.86
CA TRP A 168 5.29 -20.92 2.60
C TRP A 168 4.48 -21.43 3.79
N ASN A 169 4.85 -22.55 4.41
CA ASN A 169 4.18 -23.11 5.59
C ASN A 169 4.13 -22.10 6.74
N LEU A 170 5.22 -21.38 6.97
CA LEU A 170 5.26 -20.34 8.00
C LEU A 170 4.34 -19.16 7.63
N ALA A 171 4.34 -18.70 6.39
CA ALA A 171 3.42 -17.65 5.93
C ALA A 171 1.95 -18.08 6.07
N ASP A 172 1.60 -19.33 5.76
CA ASP A 172 0.25 -19.88 5.97
C ASP A 172 -0.10 -19.96 7.45
N LEU A 173 0.83 -20.39 8.32
CA LEU A 173 0.62 -20.38 9.77
C LEU A 173 0.30 -18.97 10.30
N LEU A 174 0.98 -17.95 9.76
CA LEU A 174 0.73 -16.54 10.07
C LEU A 174 -0.61 -16.04 9.50
N ARG A 175 -1.18 -16.72 8.52
CA ARG A 175 -2.33 -16.26 7.70
C ARG A 175 -2.03 -14.91 7.05
N ARG A 176 -0.82 -14.72 6.55
CA ARG A 176 -0.36 -13.47 5.94
C ARG A 176 0.52 -13.75 4.74
N GLU A 177 0.44 -12.86 3.78
CA GLU A 177 1.45 -12.83 2.71
C GLU A 177 2.76 -12.27 3.25
N VAL A 178 3.85 -12.85 2.80
CA VAL A 178 5.21 -12.49 3.19
C VAL A 178 6.00 -12.09 1.96
N SER A 179 6.86 -11.09 2.11
CA SER A 179 7.81 -10.63 1.10
C SER A 179 9.23 -10.74 1.64
N VAL A 180 10.11 -11.38 0.88
CA VAL A 180 11.55 -11.48 1.18
C VAL A 180 12.33 -10.92 0.00
N LEU A 181 13.23 -9.99 0.27
CA LEU A 181 14.08 -9.35 -0.74
C LEU A 181 15.55 -9.62 -0.44
N PHE A 182 16.29 -10.02 -1.46
CA PHE A 182 17.74 -10.10 -1.44
C PHE A 182 18.35 -8.96 -2.26
N ASP A 183 19.22 -8.18 -1.66
CA ASP A 183 19.92 -7.11 -2.34
C ASP A 183 21.19 -7.61 -3.07
N SER A 184 21.95 -6.69 -3.68
CA SER A 184 23.17 -7.05 -4.42
C SER A 184 24.30 -7.60 -3.54
N GLU A 185 24.26 -7.36 -2.23
CA GLU A 185 25.22 -7.87 -1.26
C GLU A 185 24.71 -9.10 -0.49
N ASP A 186 23.61 -9.71 -0.93
CA ASP A 186 22.93 -10.85 -0.27
C ASP A 186 22.36 -10.53 1.12
N LYS A 187 22.17 -9.25 1.44
CA LYS A 187 21.43 -8.85 2.62
C LYS A 187 19.96 -9.19 2.45
N VAL A 188 19.33 -9.62 3.53
CA VAL A 188 17.94 -10.10 3.51
C VAL A 188 17.03 -9.12 4.22
N TRP A 189 15.92 -8.83 3.58
CA TRP A 189 14.86 -7.94 4.06
C TRP A 189 13.55 -8.70 4.06
N VAL A 190 12.82 -8.68 5.17
CA VAL A 190 11.56 -9.41 5.32
C VAL A 190 10.45 -8.45 5.68
N ASP A 191 9.33 -8.53 4.99
CA ASP A 191 8.11 -7.81 5.29
C ASP A 191 6.94 -8.80 5.45
N VAL A 192 6.16 -8.62 6.51
CA VAL A 192 4.97 -9.41 6.79
C VAL A 192 3.74 -8.55 6.49
N GLY A 193 3.07 -8.87 5.41
CA GLY A 193 1.91 -8.13 4.92
C GLY A 193 0.60 -8.45 5.64
N THR A 194 -0.49 -8.38 4.91
CA THR A 194 -1.84 -8.76 5.35
C THR A 194 -2.19 -10.16 4.85
N SER A 195 -3.42 -10.61 5.08
CA SER A 195 -3.91 -11.90 4.59
C SER A 195 -4.10 -12.00 3.07
N GLY A 196 -3.87 -10.95 2.32
CA GLY A 196 -4.07 -10.95 0.86
C GLY A 196 -3.30 -9.83 0.16
N GLN A 197 -2.29 -9.26 0.80
CA GLN A 197 -1.42 -8.26 0.17
C GLN A 197 -0.10 -8.10 0.92
N VAL A 198 0.99 -8.26 0.19
CA VAL A 198 2.32 -7.76 0.55
C VAL A 198 2.90 -7.03 -0.68
N ARG A 199 3.60 -5.92 -0.46
CA ARG A 199 4.19 -5.14 -1.55
C ARG A 199 5.69 -5.29 -1.53
N LEU A 200 6.28 -5.26 -2.73
CA LEU A 200 7.72 -5.01 -2.84
C LEU A 200 7.96 -3.54 -2.47
N ALA A 201 8.49 -3.32 -1.29
CA ALA A 201 8.86 -1.99 -0.79
C ALA A 201 10.32 -2.02 -0.34
N PRO A 202 11.29 -1.75 -1.27
CA PRO A 202 12.70 -1.77 -0.92
C PRO A 202 12.99 -0.82 0.23
N PRO A 203 13.64 -1.30 1.29
CA PRO A 203 13.94 -0.48 2.45
C PRO A 203 15.10 0.49 2.20
N GLU A 204 15.19 1.52 3.04
CA GLU A 204 16.36 2.40 3.05
C GLU A 204 17.61 1.58 3.41
N GLY A 205 18.65 1.70 2.62
CA GLY A 205 19.91 0.98 2.80
C GLY A 205 20.04 -0.33 2.02
N ALA A 206 19.00 -0.81 1.35
CA ALA A 206 19.11 -1.92 0.41
C ALA A 206 19.87 -1.49 -0.85
N ILE A 207 20.78 -2.33 -1.31
CA ILE A 207 21.70 -2.00 -2.41
C ILE A 207 21.21 -2.62 -3.72
N ILE A 208 21.00 -1.77 -4.71
CA ILE A 208 20.59 -2.21 -6.07
C ILE A 208 21.78 -2.69 -6.91
N PRO A 209 21.54 -3.56 -7.92
CA PRO A 209 20.27 -4.21 -8.25
C PRO A 209 19.88 -5.28 -7.24
N PHE A 210 18.57 -5.48 -7.02
CA PHE A 210 18.09 -6.57 -6.19
C PHE A 210 18.26 -7.90 -6.92
N LYS A 211 18.77 -8.91 -6.23
CA LYS A 211 19.00 -10.24 -6.80
C LYS A 211 17.70 -11.00 -6.95
N LEU A 212 16.89 -11.03 -5.88
CA LEU A 212 15.72 -11.87 -5.79
C LEU A 212 14.65 -11.24 -4.92
N TRP A 213 13.42 -11.25 -5.41
CA TRP A 213 12.22 -10.98 -4.63
C TRP A 213 11.36 -12.23 -4.54
N ILE A 214 10.99 -12.63 -3.32
CA ILE A 214 10.11 -13.76 -3.04
C ILE A 214 8.89 -13.21 -2.34
N HIS A 215 7.70 -13.67 -2.74
CA HIS A 215 6.47 -13.42 -1.98
C HIS A 215 5.57 -14.65 -1.98
N THR A 216 4.63 -14.69 -1.04
CA THR A 216 3.74 -15.84 -0.85
C THR A 216 2.31 -15.47 -1.20
N HIS A 217 1.58 -16.43 -1.80
CA HIS A 217 0.13 -16.39 -1.95
C HIS A 217 -0.53 -17.50 -1.10
N PRO A 218 -1.80 -17.31 -0.69
CA PRO A 218 -2.46 -18.28 0.21
C PRO A 218 -2.66 -19.68 -0.39
N TRP A 219 -2.77 -19.79 -1.74
CA TRP A 219 -3.12 -21.05 -2.42
C TRP A 219 -2.19 -21.34 -3.58
N ASP A 220 -2.42 -20.65 -4.69
CA ASP A 220 -1.73 -20.90 -5.95
C ASP A 220 -0.62 -19.88 -6.21
N ALA A 221 0.47 -20.34 -6.82
CA ALA A 221 1.52 -19.46 -7.32
C ALA A 221 1.14 -18.89 -8.70
N TYR A 222 0.74 -17.64 -8.75
CA TYR A 222 0.45 -16.90 -9.98
C TYR A 222 0.85 -15.44 -9.84
N TRP A 223 1.07 -14.75 -10.95
CA TRP A 223 1.35 -13.31 -10.94
C TRP A 223 0.03 -12.53 -10.91
N SER A 224 -0.30 -11.94 -9.77
CA SER A 224 -1.44 -11.04 -9.64
C SER A 224 -1.19 -9.71 -10.39
N SER A 225 -2.22 -8.89 -10.56
CA SER A 225 -2.04 -7.55 -11.14
C SER A 225 -1.09 -6.68 -10.33
N THR A 226 -1.12 -6.78 -9.00
CA THR A 226 -0.23 -6.06 -8.10
C THR A 226 1.22 -6.50 -8.25
N ASP A 227 1.47 -7.79 -8.44
CA ASP A 227 2.81 -8.32 -8.66
C ASP A 227 3.36 -7.88 -10.01
N LEU A 228 2.54 -7.93 -11.07
CA LEU A 228 2.92 -7.45 -12.39
C LEU A 228 3.25 -5.95 -12.37
N ASP A 229 2.50 -5.14 -11.64
CA ASP A 229 2.80 -3.72 -11.46
C ASP A 229 4.11 -3.51 -10.68
N SER A 230 4.40 -4.35 -9.69
CA SER A 230 5.68 -4.35 -8.97
C SER A 230 6.84 -4.74 -9.88
N LEU A 231 6.71 -5.81 -10.67
CA LEU A 231 7.72 -6.21 -11.65
C LEU A 231 7.98 -5.12 -12.70
N LEU A 232 6.96 -4.43 -13.15
CA LEU A 232 7.09 -3.26 -14.04
C LEU A 232 7.88 -2.13 -13.38
N LEU A 233 7.53 -1.77 -12.16
CA LEU A 233 8.15 -0.67 -11.43
C LEU A 233 9.63 -0.93 -11.15
N PHE A 234 10.00 -2.17 -10.85
CA PHE A 234 11.35 -2.56 -10.47
C PHE A 234 12.16 -3.21 -11.61
N SER A 235 11.64 -3.25 -12.84
CA SER A 235 12.26 -3.89 -14.01
C SER A 235 13.73 -3.50 -14.25
N GLY A 236 14.12 -2.27 -13.89
CA GLY A 236 15.51 -1.80 -14.09
C GLY A 236 16.47 -2.18 -12.96
N ILE A 237 15.98 -2.70 -11.84
CA ILE A 237 16.75 -2.92 -10.61
C ILE A 237 16.46 -4.23 -9.89
N LEU A 238 15.60 -5.08 -10.44
CA LEU A 238 15.29 -6.42 -9.92
C LEU A 238 15.64 -7.47 -10.98
N ASN A 239 16.36 -8.52 -10.60
CA ASN A 239 16.83 -9.55 -11.53
C ASN A 239 15.89 -10.75 -11.60
N GLU A 240 15.30 -11.14 -10.49
CA GLU A 240 14.52 -12.37 -10.36
C GLU A 240 13.37 -12.19 -9.35
N ALA A 241 12.23 -12.83 -9.62
CA ALA A 241 11.15 -12.91 -8.65
C ALA A 241 10.56 -14.33 -8.60
N ILE A 242 10.07 -14.70 -7.41
CA ILE A 242 9.40 -15.97 -7.14
C ILE A 242 8.12 -15.68 -6.37
N VAL A 243 7.02 -16.31 -6.79
CA VAL A 243 5.78 -16.38 -6.01
C VAL A 243 5.58 -17.80 -5.53
N LEU A 244 5.32 -17.97 -4.23
CA LEU A 244 5.13 -19.27 -3.58
C LEU A 244 3.64 -19.55 -3.38
N GLY A 245 3.21 -20.76 -3.74
CA GLY A 245 1.90 -21.33 -3.44
C GLY A 245 2.03 -22.51 -2.48
N ASN A 246 0.93 -23.23 -2.28
CA ASN A 246 0.83 -24.31 -1.29
C ASN A 246 1.88 -25.43 -1.46
N ASP A 247 2.06 -25.93 -2.67
CA ASP A 247 2.95 -27.06 -3.00
C ASP A 247 3.86 -26.81 -4.21
N HIS A 248 3.84 -25.58 -4.72
CA HIS A 248 4.55 -25.16 -5.92
C HIS A 248 4.91 -23.68 -5.88
N PHE A 249 5.80 -23.29 -6.79
CA PHE A 249 6.15 -21.89 -6.99
C PHE A 249 6.18 -21.53 -8.48
N LYS A 250 6.10 -20.25 -8.76
CA LYS A 250 6.28 -19.69 -10.09
C LYS A 250 7.42 -18.68 -10.05
N ARG A 251 8.32 -18.77 -11.05
CA ARG A 251 9.52 -17.96 -11.15
C ARG A 251 9.46 -17.06 -12.37
N THR A 252 10.09 -15.91 -12.30
CA THR A 252 10.37 -15.04 -13.44
C THR A 252 11.75 -14.43 -13.31
N ILE A 253 12.44 -14.31 -14.44
CA ILE A 253 13.79 -13.74 -14.53
C ILE A 253 13.76 -12.58 -15.50
N HIS A 254 14.38 -11.48 -15.11
CA HIS A 254 14.56 -10.31 -15.96
C HIS A 254 15.73 -10.51 -16.91
N SER A 255 15.50 -10.30 -18.19
CA SER A 255 16.52 -10.32 -19.25
C SER A 255 16.75 -8.91 -19.79
N GLN A 256 17.96 -8.63 -20.28
CA GLN A 256 18.23 -7.38 -20.98
C GLN A 256 17.54 -7.31 -22.34
N GLU A 257 17.23 -8.45 -22.92
CA GLU A 257 16.52 -8.61 -24.17
C GLU A 257 15.14 -9.22 -23.90
N LYS A 258 14.29 -9.19 -24.94
CA LYS A 258 12.96 -9.83 -24.88
C LYS A 258 13.10 -11.31 -24.51
N ALA A 259 12.35 -11.72 -23.48
CA ALA A 259 12.37 -13.09 -23.01
C ALA A 259 11.83 -14.06 -24.12
N PRO A 260 12.36 -15.29 -24.20
CA PRO A 260 11.87 -16.30 -25.14
C PRO A 260 10.38 -16.61 -24.94
N THR A 261 9.96 -16.67 -23.69
CA THR A 261 8.58 -16.81 -23.25
C THR A 261 8.27 -15.62 -22.35
N PRO A 262 7.76 -14.51 -22.90
CA PRO A 262 7.57 -13.29 -22.12
C PRO A 262 6.34 -13.36 -21.22
N LEU A 263 6.43 -12.80 -20.03
CA LEU A 263 5.35 -12.75 -19.06
C LEU A 263 4.11 -11.99 -19.60
N LYS A 264 4.33 -10.94 -20.40
CA LYS A 264 3.25 -10.22 -21.09
C LYS A 264 3.74 -9.52 -22.34
N LEU A 265 3.19 -9.91 -23.49
CA LEU A 265 3.52 -9.30 -24.79
C LEU A 265 3.05 -7.83 -24.87
N GLY A 266 3.80 -7.01 -25.61
CA GLY A 266 3.44 -5.60 -25.87
C GLY A 266 3.57 -4.67 -24.66
N SER A 267 4.34 -5.05 -23.66
CA SER A 267 4.57 -4.25 -22.44
C SER A 267 6.03 -4.34 -22.02
N ALA A 268 6.44 -3.54 -21.01
CA ALA A 268 7.78 -3.66 -20.42
C ALA A 268 8.02 -5.00 -19.67
N LEU A 269 6.99 -5.84 -19.52
CA LEU A 269 7.11 -7.22 -19.03
C LEU A 269 7.57 -8.21 -20.13
N GLU A 270 7.82 -7.76 -21.35
CA GLU A 270 8.41 -8.61 -22.40
C GLU A 270 9.83 -9.09 -22.09
N ASN A 271 10.50 -8.41 -21.17
CA ASN A 271 11.84 -8.78 -20.69
C ASN A 271 11.80 -9.75 -19.50
N TRP A 272 10.63 -10.09 -19.00
CA TRP A 272 10.47 -11.05 -17.91
C TRP A 272 10.00 -12.40 -18.45
N THR A 273 10.61 -13.48 -18.00
CA THR A 273 10.23 -14.85 -18.40
C THR A 273 8.89 -15.26 -17.78
N ASP A 274 8.07 -16.01 -18.50
CA ASP A 274 6.92 -16.75 -17.96
C ASP A 274 7.31 -18.22 -17.82
N GLU A 275 7.90 -18.57 -16.67
CA GLU A 275 8.31 -19.96 -16.41
C GLU A 275 7.11 -20.81 -15.98
N GLU A 276 7.17 -22.11 -16.25
CA GLU A 276 6.17 -23.07 -15.80
C GLU A 276 6.19 -23.19 -14.27
N LEU A 277 5.10 -23.72 -13.71
CA LEU A 277 5.02 -24.02 -12.27
C LEU A 277 6.01 -25.13 -11.92
N THR A 278 6.72 -24.97 -10.83
CA THR A 278 7.63 -25.97 -10.29
C THR A 278 7.12 -26.43 -8.92
N TYR A 279 6.92 -27.73 -8.77
CA TYR A 279 6.53 -28.32 -7.50
C TYR A 279 7.73 -28.47 -6.56
N TYR A 280 7.54 -28.29 -5.27
CA TYR A 280 8.64 -28.31 -4.29
C TYR A 280 9.38 -29.66 -4.25
N ASP A 281 8.69 -30.78 -4.49
CA ASP A 281 9.28 -32.11 -4.57
C ASP A 281 10.16 -32.34 -5.82
N GLN A 282 10.03 -31.46 -6.82
CA GLN A 282 10.81 -31.48 -8.06
C GLN A 282 12.00 -30.52 -8.03
N GLN A 283 12.13 -29.75 -6.96
CA GLN A 283 13.26 -28.84 -6.79
C GLN A 283 14.53 -29.65 -6.63
N GLU A 284 15.38 -29.69 -7.68
CA GLU A 284 16.71 -30.26 -7.55
C GLU A 284 17.48 -29.52 -6.46
N VAL A 285 17.89 -30.23 -5.45
CA VAL A 285 18.86 -29.73 -4.48
C VAL A 285 20.16 -29.54 -5.25
N ILE A 286 20.39 -28.30 -5.71
CA ILE A 286 21.69 -27.91 -6.24
C ILE A 286 22.63 -27.94 -5.04
N VAL A 287 23.23 -29.11 -4.78
CA VAL A 287 24.37 -29.22 -3.90
C VAL A 287 25.50 -28.54 -4.67
N ASP A 288 25.85 -27.33 -4.29
CA ASP A 288 27.07 -26.68 -4.75
C ASP A 288 28.22 -27.60 -4.42
N GLY A 289 28.67 -28.34 -5.43
CA GLY A 289 29.84 -29.18 -5.38
C GLY A 289 31.07 -28.28 -5.46
N SER A 290 31.73 -28.15 -4.32
CA SER A 290 33.13 -27.76 -4.08
C SER A 290 33.65 -26.57 -4.86
#